data_4f0081f53adfb00ab708ded23f9dc59f
#
_entry.id   4f0081f53adfb00ab708ded23f9dc59f
#
_cell.length_a   1.000
_cell.length_b   1.000
_cell.length_c   1.000
_cell.angle_alpha   90.00
_cell.angle_beta   90.00
_cell.angle_gamma   90.00
#
_symmetry.space_group_name_H-M   'P 1'
#
loop_
_entity.id
_entity.type
_entity.pdbx_description
1 polymer ?
#
loop_
_entity_poly.entity_id
_entity_poly.type
_entity_poly.pdbx_seq_one_letter_code
_entity_poly.pdbx_strand_id
1 'polypeptide(L)'
;MLREPEARDRAAAIELLASPEVGTYLGGPRPRDELEREMPGAPERRPGLFIVDLDGAMIGQIILRRATGHGPPAAAGQAELGYLFLPEAWGFGYAAEACAAALSWFADELPGEPVVLFTQTANARSMRLAAKLGFTEVERFEAYGAEQWFGMWSPVTPSD
;
A
#
# COMPACT_ATOMS: atom_id res chain seq x y z
N MET A 1 -11.77 -8.63 3.06
CA MET A 1 -10.95 -9.78 3.51
C MET A 1 -9.62 -9.78 2.76
N LEU A 2 -8.55 -10.06 3.46
CA LEU A 2 -7.22 -10.20 2.84
C LEU A 2 -7.03 -11.66 2.42
N ARG A 3 -6.47 -11.87 1.25
CA ARG A 3 -6.13 -13.20 0.73
C ARG A 3 -4.92 -13.14 -0.20
N GLU A 4 -4.39 -14.29 -0.57
CA GLU A 4 -3.31 -14.36 -1.54
C GLU A 4 -3.81 -14.04 -2.95
N PRO A 5 -2.92 -13.52 -3.83
CA PRO A 5 -3.27 -13.30 -5.23
C PRO A 5 -3.63 -14.59 -5.95
N GLU A 6 -4.59 -14.50 -6.87
CA GLU A 6 -5.02 -15.61 -7.72
C GLU A 6 -5.01 -15.18 -9.18
N ALA A 7 -4.95 -16.14 -10.09
CA ALA A 7 -4.94 -15.86 -11.53
C ALA A 7 -6.14 -15.03 -11.97
N ARG A 8 -7.30 -15.22 -11.36
CA ARG A 8 -8.52 -14.45 -11.65
C ARG A 8 -8.43 -12.97 -11.31
N ASP A 9 -7.42 -12.55 -10.55
CA ASP A 9 -7.23 -11.15 -10.15
C ASP A 9 -6.53 -10.32 -11.23
N ARG A 10 -6.02 -10.96 -12.29
CA ARG A 10 -5.23 -10.28 -13.31
C ARG A 10 -5.94 -9.06 -13.92
N ALA A 11 -7.22 -9.19 -14.24
CA ALA A 11 -7.98 -8.10 -14.85
C ALA A 11 -8.08 -6.89 -13.91
N ALA A 12 -8.38 -7.12 -12.64
CA ALA A 12 -8.46 -6.03 -11.64
C ALA A 12 -7.09 -5.41 -11.36
N ALA A 13 -6.02 -6.21 -11.37
CA ALA A 13 -4.67 -5.70 -11.20
C ALA A 13 -4.27 -4.78 -12.36
N ILE A 14 -4.65 -5.13 -13.58
CA ILE A 14 -4.43 -4.27 -14.74
C ILE A 14 -5.23 -2.97 -14.60
N GLU A 15 -6.49 -3.05 -14.17
CA GLU A 15 -7.32 -1.87 -13.92
C GLU A 15 -6.67 -0.91 -12.92
N LEU A 16 -6.13 -1.46 -11.83
CA LEU A 16 -5.44 -0.64 -10.82
C LEU A 16 -4.27 0.14 -11.41
N LEU A 17 -3.41 -0.51 -12.18
CA LEU A 17 -2.21 0.12 -12.70
C LEU A 17 -2.48 1.00 -13.92
N ALA A 18 -3.57 0.76 -14.64
CA ALA A 18 -3.98 1.56 -15.80
C ALA A 18 -4.87 2.75 -15.41
N SER A 19 -5.38 2.80 -14.19
CA SER A 19 -6.29 3.85 -13.75
C SER A 19 -5.58 5.21 -13.60
N PRO A 20 -6.03 6.26 -14.30
CA PRO A 20 -5.48 7.60 -14.08
C PRO A 20 -5.69 8.11 -12.65
N GLU A 21 -6.84 7.81 -12.05
CA GLU A 21 -7.14 8.24 -10.69
C GLU A 21 -6.23 7.59 -9.67
N VAL A 22 -5.98 6.27 -9.79
CA VAL A 22 -5.07 5.54 -8.92
C VAL A 22 -3.64 6.05 -9.07
N GLY A 23 -3.23 6.35 -10.30
CA GLY A 23 -1.87 6.79 -10.62
C GLY A 23 -1.57 8.26 -10.35
N THR A 24 -2.56 9.07 -9.96
CA THR A 24 -2.40 10.53 -9.82
C THR A 24 -1.16 10.94 -9.00
N TYR A 25 -0.86 10.23 -7.92
CA TYR A 25 0.28 10.54 -7.04
C TYR A 25 1.40 9.49 -7.15
N LEU A 26 1.36 8.64 -8.17
CA LEU A 26 2.30 7.52 -8.33
C LEU A 26 3.04 7.57 -9.66
N GLY A 27 3.14 8.74 -10.27
CA GLY A 27 3.82 8.92 -11.56
C GLY A 27 2.93 8.71 -12.78
N GLY A 28 1.62 8.60 -12.58
CA GLY A 28 0.64 8.43 -13.64
C GLY A 28 0.30 6.96 -13.95
N PRO A 29 -0.72 6.74 -14.79
CA PRO A 29 -1.13 5.40 -15.16
C PRO A 29 -0.14 4.75 -16.12
N ARG A 30 -0.06 3.40 -16.08
CA ARG A 30 0.70 2.64 -17.06
C ARG A 30 -0.21 2.28 -18.24
N PRO A 31 0.32 2.22 -19.47
CA PRO A 31 -0.48 1.83 -20.64
C PRO A 31 -1.05 0.42 -20.48
N ARG A 32 -2.34 0.27 -20.77
CA ARG A 32 -3.05 -1.01 -20.60
C ARG A 32 -2.45 -2.13 -21.45
N ASP A 33 -2.10 -1.85 -22.69
CA ASP A 33 -1.52 -2.84 -23.59
C ASP A 33 -0.15 -3.33 -23.11
N GLU A 34 0.65 -2.44 -22.52
CA GLU A 34 1.92 -2.81 -21.91
C GLU A 34 1.69 -3.73 -20.71
N LEU A 35 0.72 -3.42 -19.86
CA LEU A 35 0.36 -4.24 -18.70
C LEU A 35 -0.12 -5.63 -19.14
N GLU A 36 -0.92 -5.70 -20.20
CA GLU A 36 -1.42 -6.97 -20.73
C GLU A 36 -0.32 -7.85 -21.26
N ARG A 37 0.74 -7.24 -21.83
CA ARG A 37 1.90 -7.99 -22.32
C ARG A 37 2.83 -8.45 -21.19
N GLU A 38 3.02 -7.62 -20.19
CA GLU A 38 4.03 -7.84 -19.15
C GLU A 38 3.50 -8.61 -17.93
N MET A 39 2.22 -8.48 -17.64
CA MET A 39 1.67 -9.12 -16.44
C MET A 39 1.50 -10.62 -16.64
N PRO A 40 2.11 -11.45 -15.77
CA PRO A 40 2.00 -12.90 -15.91
C PRO A 40 0.58 -13.40 -15.67
N GLY A 41 0.23 -14.53 -16.27
CA GLY A 41 -1.06 -15.18 -16.07
C GLY A 41 -1.20 -15.73 -14.65
N ALA A 42 -0.11 -16.23 -14.09
CA ALA A 42 -0.06 -16.68 -12.70
C ALA A 42 0.58 -15.59 -11.85
N PRO A 43 -0.11 -15.09 -10.81
CA PRO A 43 0.43 -14.01 -9.98
C PRO A 43 1.55 -14.52 -9.08
N GLU A 44 2.46 -13.61 -8.75
CA GLU A 44 3.47 -13.86 -7.73
C GLU A 44 2.77 -13.95 -6.37
N ARG A 45 3.16 -14.92 -5.57
CA ARG A 45 2.71 -15.05 -4.18
C ARG A 45 3.90 -14.94 -3.27
N ARG A 46 3.80 -14.06 -2.26
CA ARG A 46 4.85 -13.88 -1.26
C ARG A 46 4.25 -13.34 0.03
N PRO A 47 4.92 -13.58 1.17
CA PRO A 47 4.46 -12.99 2.44
C PRO A 47 4.41 -11.47 2.33
N GLY A 48 3.34 -10.88 2.84
CA GLY A 48 3.14 -9.43 2.80
C GLY A 48 2.43 -8.90 1.58
N LEU A 49 2.16 -9.73 0.58
CA LEU A 49 1.37 -9.33 -0.58
C LEU A 49 -0.05 -9.89 -0.45
N PHE A 50 -1.02 -8.99 -0.33
CA PHE A 50 -2.42 -9.36 -0.12
C PHE A 50 -3.33 -8.73 -1.16
N ILE A 51 -4.32 -9.50 -1.58
CA ILE A 51 -5.45 -8.98 -2.34
C ILE A 51 -6.55 -8.62 -1.35
N VAL A 52 -7.15 -7.45 -1.52
CA VAL A 52 -8.32 -7.04 -0.74
C VAL A 52 -9.56 -7.49 -1.50
N ASP A 53 -10.28 -8.41 -0.90
CA ASP A 53 -11.46 -9.05 -1.50
C ASP A 53 -12.73 -8.55 -0.84
N LEU A 54 -13.69 -8.11 -1.66
CA LEU A 54 -15.02 -7.75 -1.22
C LEU A 54 -16.01 -8.60 -1.99
N ASP A 55 -16.68 -9.52 -1.29
CA ASP A 55 -17.69 -10.41 -1.86
C ASP A 55 -17.21 -11.19 -3.09
N GLY A 56 -15.97 -11.67 -3.03
CA GLY A 56 -15.36 -12.47 -4.09
C GLY A 56 -14.64 -11.70 -5.18
N ALA A 57 -14.67 -10.37 -5.14
CA ALA A 57 -14.01 -9.53 -6.14
C ALA A 57 -12.82 -8.77 -5.54
N MET A 58 -11.73 -8.67 -6.30
CA MET A 58 -10.59 -7.86 -5.91
C MET A 58 -10.95 -6.38 -6.02
N ILE A 59 -10.81 -5.65 -4.92
CA ILE A 59 -11.00 -4.18 -4.91
C ILE A 59 -9.70 -3.41 -4.68
N GLY A 60 -8.64 -4.09 -4.29
CA GLY A 60 -7.38 -3.45 -4.04
C GLY A 60 -6.29 -4.47 -3.71
N GLN A 61 -5.09 -3.94 -3.47
CA GLN A 61 -3.97 -4.76 -3.01
C GLN A 61 -3.17 -4.02 -1.95
N ILE A 62 -2.54 -4.79 -1.08
CA ILE A 62 -1.66 -4.27 -0.03
C ILE A 62 -0.35 -5.01 -0.13
N ILE A 63 0.76 -4.31 0.01
CA ILE A 63 2.09 -4.90 0.06
C ILE A 63 2.86 -4.35 1.24
N LEU A 64 3.47 -5.27 1.99
CA LEU A 64 4.46 -4.97 3.03
C LEU A 64 5.77 -5.59 2.56
N ARG A 65 6.76 -4.74 2.30
CA ARG A 65 8.08 -5.17 1.82
C ARG A 65 9.15 -4.28 2.42
N ARG A 66 10.41 -4.74 2.40
CA ARG A 66 11.52 -3.91 2.88
C ARG A 66 11.74 -2.73 1.93
N ALA A 67 11.88 -1.55 2.49
CA ALA A 67 12.17 -0.34 1.73
C ALA A 67 13.58 -0.44 1.14
N THR A 68 13.71 -0.22 -0.17
CA THR A 68 14.97 -0.37 -0.89
C THR A 68 15.40 0.94 -1.53
N GLY A 69 16.25 1.69 -0.85
CA GLY A 69 17.02 2.75 -1.48
C GLY A 69 16.30 4.05 -1.86
N HIS A 70 15.03 4.22 -1.58
CA HIS A 70 14.36 5.49 -1.76
C HIS A 70 14.02 6.11 -0.41
N GLY A 71 13.91 7.44 -0.39
CA GLY A 71 13.57 8.18 0.82
C GLY A 71 14.76 8.39 1.77
N PRO A 72 14.48 8.93 2.96
CA PRO A 72 15.50 9.23 3.95
C PRO A 72 16.21 7.98 4.47
N PRO A 73 17.46 8.11 4.93
CA PRO A 73 18.21 6.99 5.49
C PRO A 73 17.50 6.24 6.61
N ALA A 74 16.70 6.93 7.42
CA ALA A 74 15.95 6.31 8.51
C ALA A 74 14.94 5.26 8.03
N ALA A 75 14.52 5.31 6.77
CA ALA A 75 13.59 4.35 6.20
C ALA A 75 14.26 3.09 5.64
N ALA A 76 15.57 3.13 5.40
CA ALA A 76 16.28 2.04 4.74
C ALA A 76 16.18 0.74 5.53
N GLY A 77 15.76 -0.33 4.86
CA GLY A 77 15.61 -1.65 5.48
C GLY A 77 14.37 -1.85 6.34
N GLN A 78 13.57 -0.80 6.57
CA GLN A 78 12.31 -0.91 7.31
C GLN A 78 11.23 -1.51 6.42
N ALA A 79 10.24 -2.17 7.03
CA ALA A 79 9.07 -2.65 6.30
C ALA A 79 8.25 -1.44 5.84
N GLU A 80 7.91 -1.41 4.57
CA GLU A 80 7.14 -0.32 3.97
C GLU A 80 5.75 -0.81 3.59
N LEU A 81 4.71 -0.06 3.97
CA LEU A 81 3.33 -0.33 3.59
C LEU A 81 3.01 0.39 2.29
N GLY A 82 2.59 -0.38 1.28
CA GLY A 82 2.04 0.15 0.04
C GLY A 82 0.64 -0.39 -0.18
N TYR A 83 -0.21 0.38 -0.83
CA TYR A 83 -1.57 -0.04 -1.13
C TYR A 83 -2.12 0.68 -2.35
N LEU A 84 -2.99 -0.02 -3.07
CA LEU A 84 -3.74 0.54 -4.20
C LEU A 84 -5.16 0.02 -4.11
N PHE A 85 -6.14 0.89 -4.35
CA PHE A 85 -7.55 0.53 -4.37
C PHE A 85 -8.22 1.09 -5.61
N LEU A 86 -9.12 0.30 -6.19
CA LEU A 86 -9.93 0.76 -7.32
C LEU A 86 -10.77 1.98 -6.90
N PRO A 87 -10.90 3.00 -7.77
CA PRO A 87 -11.63 4.22 -7.41
C PRO A 87 -13.06 3.99 -6.93
N GLU A 88 -13.76 3.01 -7.48
CA GLU A 88 -15.12 2.66 -7.08
C GLU A 88 -15.22 2.14 -5.64
N ALA A 89 -14.08 1.74 -5.05
CA ALA A 89 -14.02 1.29 -3.65
C ALA A 89 -13.64 2.40 -2.67
N TRP A 90 -13.33 3.58 -3.16
CA TRP A 90 -12.95 4.71 -2.30
C TRP A 90 -14.15 5.28 -1.52
N GLY A 91 -13.87 5.79 -0.33
CA GLY A 91 -14.88 6.48 0.46
C GLY A 91 -15.72 5.60 1.38
N PHE A 92 -15.46 4.29 1.42
CA PHE A 92 -16.22 3.34 2.24
C PHE A 92 -15.46 2.85 3.48
N GLY A 93 -14.22 3.27 3.67
CA GLY A 93 -13.39 2.82 4.79
C GLY A 93 -12.68 1.49 4.57
N TYR A 94 -12.78 0.91 3.39
CA TYR A 94 -12.15 -0.38 3.08
C TYR A 94 -10.63 -0.34 3.20
N ALA A 95 -10.00 0.75 2.75
CA ALA A 95 -8.55 0.87 2.83
C ALA A 95 -8.06 0.88 4.28
N ALA A 96 -8.74 1.61 5.16
CA ALA A 96 -8.38 1.67 6.57
C ALA A 96 -8.53 0.29 7.24
N GLU A 97 -9.62 -0.39 6.97
CA GLU A 97 -9.88 -1.72 7.53
C GLU A 97 -8.85 -2.74 7.03
N ALA A 98 -8.59 -2.76 5.73
CA ALA A 98 -7.66 -3.70 5.13
C ALA A 98 -6.22 -3.43 5.56
N CYS A 99 -5.78 -2.18 5.58
CA CYS A 99 -4.44 -1.83 6.03
C CYS A 99 -4.24 -2.13 7.52
N ALA A 100 -5.25 -1.89 8.34
CA ALA A 100 -5.18 -2.24 9.76
C ALA A 100 -5.00 -3.76 9.95
N ALA A 101 -5.72 -4.56 9.17
CA ALA A 101 -5.57 -6.02 9.20
C ALA A 101 -4.16 -6.45 8.76
N ALA A 102 -3.61 -5.83 7.74
CA ALA A 102 -2.25 -6.13 7.28
C ALA A 102 -1.20 -5.76 8.32
N LEU A 103 -1.36 -4.62 8.99
CA LEU A 103 -0.46 -4.19 10.07
C LEU A 103 -0.54 -5.13 11.27
N SER A 104 -1.73 -5.61 11.60
CA SER A 104 -1.93 -6.58 12.67
C SER A 104 -1.22 -7.90 12.35
N TRP A 105 -1.37 -8.37 11.11
CA TRP A 105 -0.65 -9.56 10.63
C TRP A 105 0.86 -9.37 10.74
N PHE A 106 1.37 -8.22 10.32
CA PHE A 106 2.81 -7.93 10.39
C PHE A 106 3.31 -7.91 11.83
N ALA A 107 2.54 -7.32 12.74
CA ALA A 107 2.91 -7.26 14.16
C ALA A 107 3.00 -8.66 14.79
N ASP A 108 2.16 -9.60 14.34
CA ASP A 108 2.20 -10.98 14.80
C ASP A 108 3.39 -11.75 14.22
N GLU A 109 3.71 -11.51 12.95
CA GLU A 109 4.81 -12.21 12.27
C GLU A 109 6.19 -11.70 12.70
N LEU A 110 6.31 -10.39 12.91
CA LEU A 110 7.57 -9.72 13.26
C LEU A 110 7.35 -8.76 14.44
N PRO A 111 7.20 -9.32 15.65
CA PRO A 111 6.89 -8.51 16.83
C PRO A 111 7.91 -7.39 17.08
N GLY A 112 7.41 -6.19 17.35
CA GLY A 112 8.24 -5.05 17.69
C GLY A 112 8.82 -4.29 16.51
N GLU A 113 8.71 -4.80 15.28
CA GLU A 113 9.24 -4.08 14.12
C GLU A 113 8.32 -2.93 13.69
N PRO A 114 8.87 -1.75 13.40
CA PRO A 114 8.09 -0.65 12.87
C PRO A 114 7.79 -0.82 11.39
N VAL A 115 6.77 -0.10 10.91
CA VAL A 115 6.41 -0.03 9.51
C VAL A 115 6.48 1.43 9.07
N VAL A 116 7.04 1.69 7.89
CA VAL A 116 7.11 3.04 7.32
C VAL A 116 6.12 3.18 6.18
N LEU A 117 5.70 4.42 5.93
CA LEU A 117 4.78 4.76 4.85
C LEU A 117 5.23 6.06 4.21
N PHE A 118 5.24 6.09 2.88
CA PHE A 118 5.51 7.28 2.10
C PHE A 118 4.29 7.67 1.30
N THR A 119 3.99 8.96 1.26
CA THR A 119 2.95 9.50 0.39
C THR A 119 3.27 10.94 0.05
N GLN A 120 2.74 11.45 -1.06
CA GLN A 120 2.80 12.88 -1.33
C GLN A 120 1.88 13.63 -0.37
N THR A 121 2.34 14.75 0.16
CA THR A 121 1.51 15.56 1.08
C THR A 121 0.22 16.08 0.42
N ALA A 122 0.24 16.23 -0.91
CA ALA A 122 -0.95 16.61 -1.67
C ALA A 122 -2.02 15.52 -1.73
N ASN A 123 -1.65 14.27 -1.46
CA ASN A 123 -2.60 13.15 -1.46
C ASN A 123 -3.37 13.11 -0.14
N ALA A 124 -4.44 13.89 -0.09
CA ALA A 124 -5.24 14.05 1.14
C ALA A 124 -5.83 12.73 1.66
N ARG A 125 -6.25 11.83 0.77
CA ARG A 125 -6.78 10.53 1.18
C ARG A 125 -5.74 9.71 1.91
N SER A 126 -4.53 9.64 1.36
CA SER A 126 -3.43 8.88 1.94
C SER A 126 -2.96 9.49 3.25
N MET A 127 -2.91 10.83 3.32
CA MET A 127 -2.55 11.52 4.57
C MET A 127 -3.57 11.21 5.68
N ARG A 128 -4.87 11.23 5.36
CA ARG A 128 -5.91 10.89 6.34
C ARG A 128 -5.84 9.41 6.75
N LEU A 129 -5.57 8.53 5.79
CA LEU A 129 -5.44 7.10 6.07
C LEU A 129 -4.27 6.83 7.00
N ALA A 130 -3.11 7.44 6.75
CA ALA A 130 -1.93 7.29 7.60
C ALA A 130 -2.23 7.72 9.04
N ALA A 131 -2.89 8.87 9.20
CA ALA A 131 -3.27 9.37 10.53
C ALA A 131 -4.23 8.40 11.24
N LYS A 132 -5.23 7.90 10.52
CA LYS A 132 -6.21 6.96 11.06
C LYS A 132 -5.58 5.65 11.50
N LEU A 133 -4.56 5.18 10.78
CA LEU A 133 -3.84 3.95 11.10
C LEU A 133 -2.86 4.12 12.26
N GLY A 134 -2.56 5.35 12.66
CA GLY A 134 -1.63 5.62 13.75
C GLY A 134 -0.19 5.87 13.34
N PHE A 135 0.06 6.15 12.07
CA PHE A 135 1.39 6.58 11.63
C PHE A 135 1.68 7.98 12.14
N THR A 136 2.90 8.21 12.60
CA THR A 136 3.36 9.52 13.03
C THR A 136 4.38 10.06 12.06
N GLU A 137 4.31 11.37 11.81
CA GLU A 137 5.25 12.02 10.90
C GLU A 137 6.68 11.94 11.43
N VAL A 138 7.59 11.50 10.56
CA VAL A 138 9.04 11.51 10.86
C VAL A 138 9.70 12.66 10.13
N GLU A 139 9.41 12.83 8.84
CA GLU A 139 10.08 13.80 8.00
C GLU A 139 9.26 14.13 6.77
N ARG A 140 9.43 15.35 6.24
CA ARG A 140 8.95 15.73 4.91
C ARG A 140 10.16 16.03 4.05
N PHE A 141 10.12 15.63 2.80
CA PHE A 141 11.25 15.82 1.88
C PHE A 141 10.78 15.96 0.44
N GLU A 142 11.62 16.55 -0.40
CA GLU A 142 11.33 16.71 -1.82
C GLU A 142 11.87 15.51 -2.59
N ALA A 143 11.02 14.88 -3.39
CA ALA A 143 11.41 13.80 -4.32
C ALA A 143 10.38 13.73 -5.44
N TYR A 144 10.84 13.34 -6.61
CA TYR A 144 9.97 13.16 -7.79
C TYR A 144 9.13 14.39 -8.12
N GLY A 145 9.66 15.58 -7.85
CA GLY A 145 9.00 16.85 -8.14
C GLY A 145 7.89 17.24 -7.19
N ALA A 146 7.78 16.60 -6.03
CA ALA A 146 6.72 16.89 -5.07
C ALA A 146 7.20 16.71 -3.63
N GLU A 147 6.52 17.37 -2.70
CA GLU A 147 6.77 17.16 -1.28
C GLU A 147 6.24 15.79 -0.87
N GLN A 148 7.08 15.01 -0.22
CA GLN A 148 6.77 13.67 0.28
C GLN A 148 6.67 13.70 1.80
N TRP A 149 5.77 12.87 2.32
CA TRP A 149 5.59 12.65 3.74
C TRP A 149 6.12 11.26 4.09
N PHE A 150 6.93 11.18 5.13
CA PHE A 150 7.45 9.93 5.66
C PHE A 150 6.93 9.75 7.07
N GLY A 151 6.18 8.69 7.32
CA GLY A 151 5.64 8.35 8.61
C GLY A 151 6.06 6.96 9.08
N MET A 152 5.97 6.75 10.40
CA MET A 152 6.31 5.47 11.02
C MET A 152 5.20 5.02 11.96
N TRP A 153 4.94 3.73 11.94
CA TRP A 153 3.99 3.07 12.81
C TRP A 153 4.71 1.98 13.61
N SER A 154 4.38 1.84 14.87
CA SER A 154 4.90 0.76 15.70
C SER A 154 3.73 0.05 16.36
N PRO A 155 3.82 -1.29 16.56
CA PRO A 155 2.75 -2.00 17.25
C PRO A 155 2.61 -1.45 18.66
N VAL A 156 1.36 -1.28 19.09
CA VAL A 156 1.06 -0.85 20.46
C VAL A 156 1.39 -2.02 21.37
N THR A 157 2.41 -1.84 22.22
CA THR A 157 2.65 -2.77 23.31
C THR A 157 1.63 -2.45 24.41
N PRO A 158 0.89 -3.47 24.90
CA PRO A 158 0.03 -3.23 26.04
C PRO A 158 0.88 -2.67 27.18
N SER A 159 0.49 -1.51 27.69
CA SER A 159 1.15 -0.97 28.87
C SER A 159 0.77 -1.84 30.07
N ASP A 160 1.76 -2.24 30.79
CA ASP A 160 1.58 -3.02 32.01
C ASP A 160 0.83 -2.24 33.08
#